data_b590ab49777a39c82e52dabb56495460
#
_entry.id   b590ab49777a39c82e52dabb56495460
#
_cell.length_a   1.000
_cell.length_b   1.000
_cell.length_c   1.000
_cell.angle_alpha   90.00
_cell.angle_beta   90.00
_cell.angle_gamma   90.00
#
_symmetry.space_group_name_H-M   'P 1'
#
loop_
_entity.id
_entity.type
_entity.pdbx_description
1 polymer ?
#
loop_
_entity_poly.entity_id
_entity_poly.type
_entity_poly.pdbx_seq_one_letter_code
_entity_poly.pdbx_strand_id
1 'polypeptide(L)'
;KVLKDYEKKFENISLIIREKKLGLNTAHKIGYNYAIKNNYDYFITLDADLSHDPKEILNIIKLLDLNSFVIGSRYVVGGKCEMPFPRLALSVLGNKLIKLISRINCSEFTTSFRGFNLRKIKNFDMNLVKSNGYSFFMETIFLVSKFNNIIEIPIYFKNRTSGKSKIPKIEIIRTLINLFRLRIF
;
A
#
# COMPACT_ATOMS: atom_id res chain seq x y z
N LYS A 1 10.04 -22.77 -5.79
CA LYS A 1 10.27 -23.97 -4.96
C LYS A 1 9.97 -23.64 -3.49
N VAL A 2 10.71 -22.72 -2.86
CA VAL A 2 10.57 -22.40 -1.41
C VAL A 2 9.12 -22.12 -1.00
N LEU A 3 8.40 -21.22 -1.68
CA LEU A 3 7.01 -20.89 -1.32
C LEU A 3 6.06 -22.09 -1.42
N LYS A 4 6.24 -22.98 -2.41
CA LYS A 4 5.44 -24.20 -2.52
C LYS A 4 5.71 -25.18 -1.38
N ASP A 5 6.94 -25.21 -0.87
CA ASP A 5 7.30 -26.06 0.25
C ASP A 5 6.69 -25.53 1.56
N TYR A 6 6.62 -24.18 1.72
CA TYR A 6 5.92 -23.56 2.84
C TYR A 6 4.40 -23.76 2.80
N GLU A 7 3.77 -23.61 1.64
CA GLU A 7 2.33 -23.87 1.44
C GLU A 7 1.96 -25.31 1.86
N LYS A 8 2.81 -26.29 1.54
CA LYS A 8 2.58 -27.69 1.95
C LYS A 8 2.77 -27.90 3.46
N LYS A 9 3.62 -27.11 4.10
CA LYS A 9 4.00 -27.26 5.50
C LYS A 9 3.03 -26.56 6.45
N PHE A 10 2.37 -25.49 6.00
CA PHE A 10 1.54 -24.63 6.84
C PHE A 10 0.17 -24.43 6.20
N GLU A 11 -0.89 -24.86 6.86
CA GLU A 11 -2.28 -24.76 6.39
C GLU A 11 -2.77 -23.33 6.20
N ASN A 12 -2.18 -22.40 6.95
CA ASN A 12 -2.52 -20.96 6.87
C ASN A 12 -1.74 -20.21 5.78
N ILE A 13 -0.98 -20.90 4.94
CA ILE A 13 -0.27 -20.33 3.80
C ILE A 13 -0.91 -20.80 2.51
N SER A 14 -1.35 -19.86 1.67
CA SER A 14 -1.88 -20.12 0.34
C SER A 14 -1.06 -19.36 -0.71
N LEU A 15 -0.71 -20.04 -1.79
CA LEU A 15 0.11 -19.49 -2.87
C LEU A 15 -0.72 -19.24 -4.12
N ILE A 16 -0.88 -17.97 -4.50
CA ILE A 16 -1.52 -17.59 -5.77
C ILE A 16 -0.44 -17.25 -6.79
N ILE A 17 -0.30 -18.10 -7.79
CA ILE A 17 0.69 -17.95 -8.87
C ILE A 17 0.02 -17.28 -10.07
N ARG A 18 0.60 -16.17 -10.54
CA ARG A 18 0.17 -15.51 -11.77
C ARG A 18 1.02 -16.00 -12.94
N GLU A 19 0.40 -16.26 -14.08
CA GLU A 19 1.09 -16.75 -15.29
C GLU A 19 2.20 -15.83 -15.78
N LYS A 20 2.01 -14.51 -15.60
CA LYS A 20 2.99 -13.49 -16.01
C LYS A 20 2.99 -12.29 -15.05
N LYS A 21 4.00 -11.42 -15.19
CA LYS A 21 4.12 -10.17 -14.45
C LYS A 21 3.15 -9.12 -15.01
N LEU A 22 1.99 -8.97 -14.39
CA LEU A 22 0.91 -8.05 -14.81
C LEU A 22 0.89 -6.73 -14.02
N GLY A 23 1.95 -6.43 -13.27
CA GLY A 23 2.03 -5.24 -12.42
C GLY A 23 1.63 -5.48 -10.97
N LEU A 24 1.92 -4.47 -10.14
CA LEU A 24 1.70 -4.53 -8.69
C LEU A 24 0.19 -4.47 -8.36
N ASN A 25 -0.54 -3.59 -9.02
CA ASN A 25 -1.98 -3.41 -8.86
C ASN A 25 -2.77 -4.71 -9.02
N THR A 26 -2.42 -5.56 -9.98
CA THR A 26 -3.11 -6.84 -10.18
C THR A 26 -2.87 -7.81 -9.04
N ALA A 27 -1.67 -7.80 -8.43
CA ALA A 27 -1.39 -8.62 -7.26
C ALA A 27 -2.26 -8.21 -6.05
N HIS A 28 -2.36 -6.90 -5.80
CA HIS A 28 -3.19 -6.38 -4.73
C HIS A 28 -4.69 -6.67 -4.95
N LYS A 29 -5.20 -6.52 -6.19
CA LYS A 29 -6.59 -6.85 -6.52
C LYS A 29 -6.89 -8.33 -6.34
N ILE A 30 -5.99 -9.22 -6.76
CA ILE A 30 -6.15 -10.67 -6.57
C ILE A 30 -6.21 -11.01 -5.07
N GLY A 31 -5.28 -10.46 -4.26
CA GLY A 31 -5.29 -10.66 -2.80
C GLY A 31 -6.55 -10.12 -2.14
N TYR A 32 -6.99 -8.92 -2.53
CA TYR A 32 -8.22 -8.32 -2.04
C TYR A 32 -9.45 -9.19 -2.36
N ASN A 33 -9.59 -9.61 -3.62
CA ASN A 33 -10.70 -10.46 -4.04
C ASN A 33 -10.68 -11.83 -3.36
N TYR A 34 -9.49 -12.39 -3.12
CA TYR A 34 -9.34 -13.62 -2.34
C TYR A 34 -9.82 -13.42 -0.90
N ALA A 35 -9.45 -12.31 -0.27
CA ALA A 35 -9.87 -11.99 1.09
C ALA A 35 -11.40 -11.83 1.19
N ILE A 36 -12.02 -11.11 0.26
CA ILE A 36 -13.48 -10.97 0.19
C ILE A 36 -14.16 -12.32 -0.01
N LYS A 37 -13.71 -13.11 -0.99
CA LYS A 37 -14.30 -14.43 -1.33
C LYS A 37 -14.27 -15.40 -0.17
N ASN A 38 -13.23 -15.34 0.67
CA ASN A 38 -13.05 -16.23 1.81
C ASN A 38 -13.51 -15.61 3.15
N ASN A 39 -14.24 -14.48 3.12
CA ASN A 39 -14.82 -13.83 4.28
C ASN A 39 -13.81 -13.44 5.37
N TYR A 40 -12.59 -13.02 4.97
CA TYR A 40 -11.61 -12.47 5.92
C TYR A 40 -12.08 -11.12 6.47
N ASP A 41 -11.77 -10.85 7.74
CA ASP A 41 -12.10 -9.59 8.39
C ASP A 41 -11.15 -8.47 7.98
N TYR A 42 -9.88 -8.81 7.81
CA TYR A 42 -8.83 -7.87 7.46
C TYR A 42 -8.09 -8.31 6.21
N PHE A 43 -7.69 -7.32 5.41
CA PHE A 43 -6.77 -7.49 4.31
C PHE A 43 -5.56 -6.58 4.55
N ILE A 44 -4.39 -7.17 4.78
CA ILE A 44 -3.14 -6.42 5.02
C ILE A 44 -2.14 -6.77 3.92
N THR A 45 -1.48 -5.75 3.40
CA THR A 45 -0.45 -5.88 2.36
C THR A 45 0.89 -5.34 2.85
N LEU A 46 1.98 -6.00 2.47
CA LEU A 46 3.35 -5.55 2.73
C LEU A 46 4.30 -6.08 1.64
N ASP A 47 5.46 -5.44 1.48
CA ASP A 47 6.50 -5.92 0.58
C ASP A 47 7.26 -7.10 1.21
N ALA A 48 7.63 -8.09 0.38
CA ALA A 48 8.34 -9.30 0.82
C ALA A 48 9.88 -9.16 0.74
N ASP A 49 10.41 -7.93 0.68
CA ASP A 49 11.83 -7.63 0.54
C ASP A 49 12.51 -7.22 1.87
N LEU A 50 11.83 -7.47 2.98
CA LEU A 50 12.24 -7.15 4.35
C LEU A 50 12.36 -5.64 4.65
N SER A 51 11.87 -4.78 3.78
CA SER A 51 11.80 -3.33 4.03
C SER A 51 10.71 -2.96 5.05
N HIS A 52 9.66 -3.77 5.17
CA HIS A 52 8.62 -3.66 6.18
C HIS A 52 8.82 -4.71 7.27
N ASP A 53 8.75 -4.31 8.54
CA ASP A 53 8.81 -5.23 9.66
C ASP A 53 7.45 -5.92 9.85
N PRO A 54 7.35 -7.26 9.74
CA PRO A 54 6.09 -7.97 9.93
C PRO A 54 5.48 -7.80 11.34
N LYS A 55 6.27 -7.41 12.35
CA LYS A 55 5.77 -7.15 13.71
C LYS A 55 4.77 -6.00 13.74
N GLU A 56 4.87 -5.04 12.82
CA GLU A 56 3.94 -3.93 12.70
C GLU A 56 2.53 -4.37 12.25
N ILE A 57 2.36 -5.57 11.73
CA ILE A 57 1.04 -6.14 11.40
C ILE A 57 0.13 -6.15 12.62
N LEU A 58 0.65 -6.48 13.80
CA LEU A 58 -0.14 -6.51 15.05
C LEU A 58 -0.64 -5.11 15.44
N ASN A 59 0.18 -4.08 15.21
CA ASN A 59 -0.20 -2.69 15.46
C ASN A 59 -1.28 -2.22 14.45
N ILE A 60 -1.15 -2.63 13.18
CA ILE A 60 -2.17 -2.36 12.16
C ILE A 60 -3.50 -3.02 12.53
N ILE A 61 -3.50 -4.29 12.95
CA ILE A 61 -4.72 -5.02 13.34
C ILE A 61 -5.43 -4.31 14.49
N LYS A 62 -4.71 -3.95 15.56
CA LYS A 62 -5.29 -3.22 16.72
C LYS A 62 -6.00 -1.92 16.30
N LEU A 63 -5.46 -1.21 15.32
CA LEU A 63 -6.08 0.01 14.80
C LEU A 63 -7.25 -0.29 13.86
N LEU A 64 -7.19 -1.38 13.10
CA LEU A 64 -8.28 -1.81 12.23
C LEU A 64 -9.51 -2.26 13.03
N ASP A 65 -9.35 -2.70 14.27
CA ASP A 65 -10.49 -2.98 15.15
C ASP A 65 -11.39 -1.75 15.35
N LEU A 66 -10.83 -0.56 15.30
CA LEU A 66 -11.52 0.71 15.48
C LEU A 66 -11.74 1.47 14.16
N ASN A 67 -10.92 1.22 13.15
CA ASN A 67 -10.87 1.99 11.92
C ASN A 67 -11.05 1.11 10.67
N SER A 68 -11.46 1.71 9.57
CA SER A 68 -11.68 1.00 8.30
C SER A 68 -10.41 0.86 7.45
N PHE A 69 -9.44 1.78 7.60
CA PHE A 69 -8.23 1.81 6.80
C PHE A 69 -7.03 2.39 7.56
N VAL A 70 -5.91 1.66 7.53
CA VAL A 70 -4.66 2.01 8.23
C VAL A 70 -3.48 1.92 7.26
N ILE A 71 -2.55 2.87 7.32
CA ILE A 71 -1.35 2.93 6.49
C ILE A 71 -0.11 2.96 7.38
N GLY A 72 0.88 2.14 7.06
CA GLY A 72 2.24 2.29 7.60
C GLY A 72 2.94 3.47 6.94
N SER A 73 3.26 4.50 7.71
CA SER A 73 3.82 5.76 7.20
C SER A 73 5.24 6.00 7.71
N ARG A 74 6.13 6.36 6.76
CA ARG A 74 7.52 6.78 7.04
C ARG A 74 7.60 8.25 7.46
N TYR A 75 6.53 9.02 7.23
CA TYR A 75 6.55 10.49 7.26
C TYR A 75 5.71 11.10 8.38
N VAL A 76 5.11 10.29 9.22
CA VAL A 76 4.49 10.73 10.48
C VAL A 76 5.51 10.74 11.62
N VAL A 77 5.18 11.41 12.73
CA VAL A 77 6.03 11.45 13.92
C VAL A 77 6.34 10.03 14.39
N GLY A 78 7.62 9.71 14.57
CA GLY A 78 8.10 8.36 14.92
C GLY A 78 8.42 7.47 13.70
N GLY A 79 7.99 7.82 12.50
CA GLY A 79 8.37 7.11 11.27
C GLY A 79 9.84 7.30 10.91
N LYS A 80 10.48 6.25 10.36
CA LYS A 80 11.90 6.25 9.97
C LYS A 80 12.09 5.61 8.60
N CYS A 81 13.14 6.05 7.90
CA CYS A 81 13.48 5.54 6.56
C CYS A 81 14.99 5.55 6.32
N GLU A 82 15.52 4.42 5.86
CA GLU A 82 16.93 4.25 5.52
C GLU A 82 17.28 4.59 4.05
N MET A 83 16.37 5.20 3.31
CA MET A 83 16.66 5.56 1.91
C MET A 83 17.80 6.58 1.79
N PRO A 84 18.65 6.50 0.74
CA PRO A 84 19.62 7.54 0.45
C PRO A 84 18.97 8.92 0.34
N PHE A 85 19.65 9.96 0.85
CA PHE A 85 19.09 11.31 0.99
C PHE A 85 18.43 11.86 -0.29
N PRO A 86 19.01 11.78 -1.50
CA PRO A 86 18.37 12.33 -2.70
C PRO A 86 17.03 11.65 -3.01
N ARG A 87 16.93 10.35 -2.76
CA ARG A 87 15.71 9.57 -2.96
C ARG A 87 14.67 9.88 -1.88
N LEU A 88 15.10 10.03 -0.63
CA LEU A 88 14.24 10.42 0.48
C LEU A 88 13.64 11.80 0.23
N ALA A 89 14.45 12.79 -0.15
CA ALA A 89 14.00 14.15 -0.44
C ALA A 89 12.95 14.16 -1.57
N LEU A 90 13.21 13.44 -2.68
CA LEU A 90 12.25 13.31 -3.78
C LEU A 90 10.93 12.65 -3.33
N SER A 91 11.02 11.62 -2.50
CA SER A 91 9.84 10.93 -1.99
C SER A 91 9.01 11.81 -1.03
N VAL A 92 9.66 12.53 -0.13
CA VAL A 92 9.00 13.48 0.78
C VAL A 92 8.34 14.61 -0.01
N LEU A 93 9.06 15.20 -0.96
CA LEU A 93 8.53 16.28 -1.81
C LEU A 93 7.32 15.78 -2.63
N GLY A 94 7.42 14.60 -3.22
CA GLY A 94 6.33 13.98 -3.97
C GLY A 94 5.07 13.77 -3.11
N ASN A 95 5.23 13.21 -1.90
CA ASN A 95 4.10 13.02 -0.98
C ASN A 95 3.49 14.35 -0.51
N LYS A 96 4.32 15.37 -0.22
CA LYS A 96 3.83 16.72 0.11
C LYS A 96 3.03 17.33 -1.04
N LEU A 97 3.50 17.19 -2.27
CA LEU A 97 2.80 17.69 -3.46
C LEU A 97 1.46 16.97 -3.66
N ILE A 98 1.43 15.64 -3.50
CA ILE A 98 0.18 14.87 -3.58
C ILE A 98 -0.79 15.33 -2.49
N LYS A 99 -0.33 15.49 -1.24
CA LYS A 99 -1.14 15.99 -0.12
C LYS A 99 -1.75 17.35 -0.44
N LEU A 100 -0.92 18.29 -0.94
CA LEU A 100 -1.37 19.66 -1.28
C LEU A 100 -2.44 19.66 -2.37
N ILE A 101 -2.22 18.91 -3.45
CA ILE A 101 -3.15 18.87 -4.59
C ILE A 101 -4.42 18.08 -4.24
N SER A 102 -4.29 16.91 -3.61
CA SER A 102 -5.45 16.07 -3.27
C SER A 102 -6.29 16.65 -2.12
N ARG A 103 -5.68 17.47 -1.25
CA ARG A 103 -6.26 17.95 0.02
C ARG A 103 -6.66 16.82 0.98
N ILE A 104 -6.09 15.64 0.81
CA ILE A 104 -6.30 14.50 1.71
C ILE A 104 -5.32 14.61 2.87
N ASN A 105 -5.80 14.49 4.09
CA ASN A 105 -4.94 14.50 5.27
C ASN A 105 -4.24 13.14 5.44
N CYS A 106 -3.19 12.95 4.62
CA CYS A 106 -2.33 11.77 4.62
C CYS A 106 -0.90 12.24 4.32
N SER A 107 0.10 11.64 4.93
CA SER A 107 1.53 11.97 4.74
C SER A 107 2.23 10.97 3.82
N GLU A 108 1.69 9.75 3.68
CA GLU A 108 2.28 8.66 2.91
C GLU A 108 1.30 8.10 1.87
N PHE A 109 1.53 8.40 0.59
CA PHE A 109 0.67 7.96 -0.51
C PHE A 109 1.21 6.76 -1.28
N THR A 110 2.46 6.36 -1.06
CA THR A 110 3.18 5.44 -1.94
C THR A 110 3.55 4.09 -1.32
N THR A 111 3.30 3.90 -0.03
CA THR A 111 3.59 2.64 0.65
C THR A 111 2.63 1.53 0.22
N SER A 112 3.14 0.31 0.16
CA SER A 112 2.36 -0.92 0.02
C SER A 112 1.90 -1.48 1.37
N PHE A 113 2.42 -0.99 2.50
CA PHE A 113 2.06 -1.48 3.82
C PHE A 113 0.76 -0.84 4.29
N ARG A 114 -0.34 -1.54 4.08
CA ARG A 114 -1.71 -1.06 4.28
C ARG A 114 -2.59 -2.15 4.87
N GLY A 115 -3.50 -1.74 5.73
CA GLY A 115 -4.54 -2.59 6.28
C GLY A 115 -5.94 -2.06 5.95
N PHE A 116 -6.83 -2.98 5.62
CA PHE A 116 -8.24 -2.74 5.34
C PHE A 116 -9.08 -3.59 6.29
N ASN A 117 -9.99 -2.99 7.03
CA ASN A 117 -11.05 -3.72 7.71
C ASN A 117 -12.20 -3.91 6.72
N LEU A 118 -12.36 -5.13 6.19
CA LEU A 118 -13.31 -5.45 5.12
C LEU A 118 -14.77 -5.39 5.57
N ARG A 119 -15.02 -5.43 6.88
CA ARG A 119 -16.36 -5.27 7.47
C ARG A 119 -16.75 -3.80 7.69
N LYS A 120 -15.76 -2.92 7.90
CA LYS A 120 -15.98 -1.51 8.24
C LYS A 120 -15.79 -0.55 7.07
N ILE A 121 -15.02 -0.95 6.06
CA ILE A 121 -14.73 -0.07 4.93
C ILE A 121 -15.98 0.20 4.08
N LYS A 122 -16.31 1.49 3.93
CA LYS A 122 -17.54 1.92 3.26
C LYS A 122 -17.26 2.31 1.82
N ASN A 123 -18.11 1.87 0.91
CA ASN A 123 -18.14 2.28 -0.51
C ASN A 123 -16.76 2.21 -1.19
N PHE A 124 -15.98 1.18 -0.87
CA PHE A 124 -14.68 0.93 -1.48
C PHE A 124 -14.63 -0.47 -2.09
N ASP A 125 -14.24 -0.52 -3.35
CA ASP A 125 -13.85 -1.74 -4.07
C ASP A 125 -12.50 -1.48 -4.73
N MET A 126 -11.51 -2.30 -4.41
CA MET A 126 -10.16 -2.19 -4.99
C MET A 126 -10.15 -2.40 -6.51
N ASN A 127 -11.15 -3.07 -7.07
CA ASN A 127 -11.29 -3.26 -8.51
C ASN A 127 -11.58 -1.96 -9.26
N LEU A 128 -12.14 -0.95 -8.59
CA LEU A 128 -12.38 0.39 -9.15
C LEU A 128 -11.11 1.22 -9.36
N VAL A 129 -10.00 0.86 -8.70
CA VAL A 129 -8.70 1.51 -8.88
C VAL A 129 -8.19 1.21 -10.29
N LYS A 130 -8.02 2.24 -11.12
CA LYS A 130 -7.63 2.11 -12.54
C LYS A 130 -6.13 2.28 -12.77
N SER A 131 -5.44 3.00 -11.90
CA SER A 131 -4.02 3.28 -12.04
C SER A 131 -3.14 2.06 -11.82
N ASN A 132 -1.94 2.12 -12.40
CA ASN A 132 -0.88 1.13 -12.26
C ASN A 132 0.32 1.70 -11.49
N GLY A 133 1.27 0.84 -11.10
CA GLY A 133 2.50 1.25 -10.44
C GLY A 133 2.24 1.98 -9.12
N TYR A 134 2.99 3.04 -8.83
CA TYR A 134 2.83 3.82 -7.59
C TYR A 134 1.53 4.63 -7.54
N SER A 135 1.01 5.03 -8.71
CA SER A 135 -0.28 5.73 -8.80
C SER A 135 -1.45 4.87 -8.28
N PHE A 136 -1.34 3.55 -8.31
CA PHE A 136 -2.31 2.63 -7.72
C PHE A 136 -2.50 2.91 -6.23
N PHE A 137 -1.42 3.11 -5.50
CA PHE A 137 -1.50 3.39 -4.07
C PHE A 137 -2.12 4.75 -3.76
N MET A 138 -1.76 5.77 -4.54
CA MET A 138 -2.35 7.10 -4.44
C MET A 138 -3.85 7.08 -4.74
N GLU A 139 -4.27 6.44 -5.84
CA GLU A 139 -5.68 6.34 -6.22
C GLU A 139 -6.49 5.54 -5.19
N THR A 140 -5.91 4.49 -4.61
CA THR A 140 -6.54 3.74 -3.50
C THR A 140 -6.86 4.67 -2.34
N ILE A 141 -5.90 5.51 -1.89
CA ILE A 141 -6.12 6.48 -0.82
C ILE A 141 -7.22 7.47 -1.21
N PHE A 142 -7.20 7.97 -2.43
CA PHE A 142 -8.20 8.90 -2.94
C PHE A 142 -9.61 8.31 -2.88
N LEU A 143 -9.81 7.07 -3.34
CA LEU A 143 -11.10 6.41 -3.30
C LEU A 143 -11.56 6.10 -1.87
N VAL A 144 -10.65 5.61 -1.02
CA VAL A 144 -10.96 5.31 0.38
C VAL A 144 -11.36 6.59 1.13
N SER A 145 -10.64 7.69 0.92
CA SER A 145 -10.86 8.95 1.65
C SER A 145 -12.22 9.60 1.42
N LYS A 146 -12.93 9.21 0.36
CA LYS A 146 -14.29 9.75 0.08
C LYS A 146 -15.31 9.38 1.16
N PHE A 147 -15.14 8.24 1.80
CA PHE A 147 -16.14 7.70 2.74
C PHE A 147 -15.51 7.16 4.04
N ASN A 148 -14.19 7.18 4.15
CA ASN A 148 -13.47 6.57 5.25
C ASN A 148 -12.32 7.46 5.73
N ASN A 149 -12.05 7.44 7.03
CA ASN A 149 -10.86 8.08 7.60
C ASN A 149 -9.61 7.27 7.27
N ILE A 150 -8.50 7.99 7.08
CA ILE A 150 -7.18 7.41 6.88
C ILE A 150 -6.41 7.55 8.18
N ILE A 151 -5.96 6.43 8.73
CA ILE A 151 -5.11 6.38 9.92
C ILE A 151 -3.70 6.02 9.49
N GLU A 152 -2.73 6.80 9.93
CA GLU A 152 -1.31 6.52 9.69
C GLU A 152 -0.63 6.08 10.98
N ILE A 153 0.16 5.01 10.92
CA ILE A 153 1.05 4.58 12.01
C ILE A 153 2.50 4.76 11.59
N PRO A 154 3.39 5.16 12.49
CA PRO A 154 4.81 5.22 12.19
C PRO A 154 5.36 3.83 11.92
N ILE A 155 6.13 3.69 10.84
CA ILE A 155 6.90 2.48 10.55
C ILE A 155 8.36 2.81 10.34
N TYR A 156 9.22 1.82 10.57
CA TYR A 156 10.62 1.87 10.18
C TYR A 156 10.83 1.13 8.86
N PHE A 157 11.04 1.90 7.78
CA PHE A 157 11.32 1.37 6.45
C PHE A 157 12.83 1.16 6.29
N LYS A 158 13.25 -0.10 6.26
CA LYS A 158 14.66 -0.50 6.09
C LYS A 158 15.06 -0.52 4.62
N ASN A 159 16.36 -0.41 4.37
CA ASN A 159 16.88 -0.72 3.05
C ASN A 159 16.61 -2.19 2.70
N ARG A 160 16.29 -2.43 1.44
CA ARG A 160 16.10 -3.80 0.93
C ARG A 160 17.37 -4.61 1.11
N THR A 161 17.22 -5.85 1.55
CA THR A 161 18.35 -6.78 1.63
C THR A 161 18.77 -7.31 0.25
N SER A 162 17.85 -7.30 -0.72
CA SER A 162 18.08 -7.80 -2.07
C SER A 162 17.32 -7.00 -3.12
N GLY A 163 17.92 -6.87 -4.31
CA GLY A 163 17.30 -6.21 -5.47
C GLY A 163 17.53 -4.70 -5.52
N LYS A 164 17.38 -4.14 -6.72
CA LYS A 164 17.47 -2.68 -6.96
C LYS A 164 16.08 -2.12 -7.19
N SER A 165 15.73 -1.05 -6.49
CA SER A 165 14.51 -0.31 -6.76
C SER A 165 14.64 0.40 -8.11
N LYS A 166 13.79 0.02 -9.04
CA LYS A 166 13.68 0.73 -10.33
C LYS A 166 12.38 1.55 -10.26
N ILE A 167 12.50 2.82 -9.90
CA ILE A 167 11.40 3.78 -10.15
C ILE A 167 11.74 4.44 -11.50
N PRO A 168 11.09 4.06 -12.60
CA PRO A 168 11.29 4.73 -13.88
C PRO A 168 10.87 6.20 -13.73
N LYS A 169 11.59 7.13 -14.35
CA LYS A 169 11.21 8.56 -14.37
C LYS A 169 9.77 8.79 -14.86
N ILE A 170 9.31 7.93 -15.75
CA ILE A 170 7.93 7.93 -16.28
C ILE A 170 6.86 7.72 -15.18
N GLU A 171 7.18 7.03 -14.10
CA GLU A 171 6.22 6.85 -12.99
C GLU A 171 5.93 8.15 -12.25
N ILE A 172 6.88 9.07 -12.17
CA ILE A 172 6.68 10.41 -11.59
C ILE A 172 5.67 11.17 -12.44
N ILE A 173 5.88 11.19 -13.76
CA ILE A 173 4.98 11.87 -14.72
C ILE A 173 3.58 11.24 -14.67
N ARG A 174 3.50 9.91 -14.70
CA ARG A 174 2.21 9.20 -14.57
C ARG A 174 1.48 9.55 -13.27
N THR A 175 2.21 9.62 -12.16
CA THR A 175 1.61 9.98 -10.86
C THR A 175 1.03 11.38 -10.89
N LEU A 176 1.73 12.35 -11.47
CA LEU A 176 1.24 13.71 -11.62
C LEU A 176 -0.02 13.78 -12.52
N ILE A 177 0.02 13.14 -13.69
CA ILE A 177 -1.14 13.08 -14.60
C ILE A 177 -2.35 12.46 -13.90
N ASN A 178 -2.16 11.33 -13.22
CA ASN A 178 -3.22 10.66 -12.50
C ASN A 178 -3.75 11.50 -11.32
N LEU A 179 -2.88 12.24 -10.64
CA LEU A 179 -3.28 13.15 -9.56
C LEU A 179 -4.23 14.24 -10.05
N PHE A 180 -3.90 14.89 -11.17
CA PHE A 180 -4.80 15.88 -11.79
C PHE A 180 -6.10 15.25 -12.25
N ARG A 181 -6.06 14.10 -12.89
CA ARG A 181 -7.26 13.38 -13.31
C ARG A 181 -8.18 13.06 -12.12
N LEU A 182 -7.65 12.55 -11.00
CA LEU A 182 -8.44 12.23 -9.80
C LEU A 182 -9.04 13.45 -9.13
N ARG A 183 -8.47 14.65 -9.37
CA ARG A 183 -8.97 15.90 -8.80
C ARG A 183 -10.11 16.50 -9.61
N ILE A 184 -10.13 16.27 -10.93
CA ILE A 184 -11.11 16.88 -11.85
C ILE A 184 -12.40 16.04 -11.90
N PHE A 185 -12.30 14.72 -11.68
CA PHE A 185 -13.40 13.75 -11.70
C PHE A 185 -13.64 13.15 -10.31
#